data_9f2e5d6d504b010dcb71488fa2d51e89
#
_entry.id   9f2e5d6d504b010dcb71488fa2d51e89
#
_cell.length_a   1.000
_cell.length_b   1.000
_cell.length_c   1.000
_cell.angle_alpha   90.00
_cell.angle_beta   90.00
_cell.angle_gamma   90.00
#
_symmetry.space_group_name_H-M   'P 1'
#
loop_
_entity.id
_entity.type
_entity.pdbx_description
1 polymer ?
#
loop_
_entity_poly.entity_id
_entity_poly.type
_entity_poly.pdbx_seq_one_letter_code
_entity_poly.pdbx_strand_id
1 'polypeptide(L)'
;MKFSKNLMKVNIIAEIGSNWQGDIELGKKHIKKAKESGATHVKFQMWRAEDIYETTDPDWEQIKKSELSEEVAVELKNYADKIGIKWFCSVFYPEAVDFLESLNVEIHKIASWTAALKHDFSKETIHAVSKTKKKTFISIGNGVNKKFMENEFENNTYQYTYCVANYPTLDKEINWNELLKNDFFSDHTLGIIIPITFMILKKSSGCNEIFIEKHVKMDNSIGPDSEFSITFDELQNMTNDINRINDLELNDLSTNIHE
;
A
#
# COMPACT_ATOMS: atom_id res chain seq x y z
N MET A 1 4.38 -36.58 15.71
CA MET A 1 3.39 -35.52 15.41
C MET A 1 4.01 -34.56 14.40
N LYS A 2 3.45 -34.46 13.19
CA LYS A 2 3.85 -33.39 12.26
C LYS A 2 3.15 -32.14 12.75
N PHE A 3 3.87 -31.24 13.40
CA PHE A 3 3.38 -29.88 13.62
C PHE A 3 3.17 -29.25 12.25
N SER A 4 1.95 -28.89 11.91
CA SER A 4 1.71 -28.09 10.74
C SER A 4 2.46 -26.77 10.97
N LYS A 5 3.44 -26.45 10.13
CA LYS A 5 4.09 -25.14 10.14
C LYS A 5 2.97 -24.10 9.95
N ASN A 6 2.68 -23.34 10.98
CA ASN A 6 1.75 -22.22 10.86
C ASN A 6 2.52 -21.05 10.23
N LEU A 7 2.65 -21.09 8.91
CA LEU A 7 3.27 -20.00 8.16
C LEU A 7 2.38 -18.76 8.25
N MET A 8 2.94 -17.64 8.65
CA MET A 8 2.25 -16.36 8.60
C MET A 8 1.99 -15.99 7.14
N LYS A 9 0.77 -15.58 6.82
CA LYS A 9 0.46 -15.08 5.48
C LYS A 9 0.99 -13.66 5.34
N VAL A 10 1.94 -13.46 4.43
CA VAL A 10 2.52 -12.15 4.13
C VAL A 10 2.05 -11.69 2.77
N ASN A 11 1.36 -10.55 2.74
CA ASN A 11 0.90 -9.91 1.52
C ASN A 11 1.83 -8.72 1.21
N ILE A 12 2.50 -8.77 0.08
CA ILE A 12 3.39 -7.71 -0.40
C ILE A 12 2.66 -6.89 -1.45
N ILE A 13 2.53 -5.59 -1.23
CA ILE A 13 1.88 -4.65 -2.14
C ILE A 13 2.96 -3.77 -2.76
N ALA A 14 3.15 -3.90 -4.06
CA ALA A 14 3.98 -2.99 -4.82
C ALA A 14 3.17 -1.75 -5.18
N GLU A 15 3.45 -0.64 -4.51
CA GLU A 15 2.84 0.67 -4.80
C GLU A 15 3.57 1.33 -5.94
N ILE A 16 2.89 1.49 -7.06
CA ILE A 16 3.46 2.09 -8.27
C ILE A 16 3.37 3.62 -8.21
N GLY A 17 2.29 4.15 -7.59
CA GLY A 17 2.11 5.59 -7.44
C GLY A 17 2.23 6.33 -8.77
N SER A 18 3.04 7.38 -8.81
CA SER A 18 3.34 8.18 -10.01
C SER A 18 4.47 7.59 -10.89
N ASN A 19 5.14 6.52 -10.46
CA ASN A 19 6.33 5.98 -11.13
C ASN A 19 6.07 5.39 -12.52
N TRP A 20 4.80 5.12 -12.89
CA TRP A 20 4.44 4.73 -14.25
C TRP A 20 4.44 5.90 -15.24
N GLN A 21 4.54 7.15 -14.74
CA GLN A 21 4.78 8.37 -15.51
C GLN A 21 3.75 8.66 -16.63
N GLY A 22 2.52 8.17 -16.49
CA GLY A 22 1.46 8.29 -17.50
C GLY A 22 1.71 7.47 -18.77
N ASP A 23 2.66 6.53 -18.75
CA ASP A 23 2.95 5.62 -19.86
C ASP A 23 2.38 4.23 -19.54
N ILE A 24 1.39 3.80 -20.32
CA ILE A 24 0.66 2.53 -20.13
C ILE A 24 1.62 1.34 -20.22
N GLU A 25 2.54 1.33 -21.17
CA GLU A 25 3.49 0.23 -21.35
C GLU A 25 4.49 0.18 -20.21
N LEU A 26 4.90 1.32 -19.68
CA LEU A 26 5.70 1.40 -18.46
C LEU A 26 4.88 0.91 -17.25
N GLY A 27 3.60 1.28 -17.13
CA GLY A 27 2.69 0.76 -16.11
C GLY A 27 2.58 -0.77 -16.15
N LYS A 28 2.36 -1.37 -17.34
CA LYS A 28 2.35 -2.83 -17.52
C LYS A 28 3.69 -3.47 -17.16
N LYS A 29 4.80 -2.81 -17.49
CA LYS A 29 6.14 -3.29 -17.11
C LYS A 29 6.33 -3.30 -15.59
N HIS A 30 5.84 -2.27 -14.87
CA HIS A 30 5.83 -2.25 -13.41
C HIS A 30 5.01 -3.42 -12.83
N ILE A 31 3.79 -3.65 -13.33
CA ILE A 31 2.93 -4.75 -12.90
C ILE A 31 3.63 -6.11 -13.10
N LYS A 32 4.24 -6.31 -14.28
CA LYS A 32 4.99 -7.54 -14.57
C LYS A 32 6.16 -7.73 -13.62
N LYS A 33 6.98 -6.70 -13.44
CA LYS A 33 8.15 -6.73 -12.55
C LYS A 33 7.75 -6.97 -11.09
N ALA A 34 6.66 -6.33 -10.61
CA ALA A 34 6.13 -6.57 -9.28
C ALA A 34 5.78 -8.06 -9.08
N LYS A 35 5.08 -8.68 -10.04
CA LYS A 35 4.77 -10.11 -10.01
C LYS A 35 6.02 -10.98 -9.99
N GLU A 36 6.98 -10.70 -10.86
CA GLU A 36 8.25 -11.44 -10.95
C GLU A 36 9.07 -11.32 -9.66
N SER A 37 9.02 -10.17 -8.97
CA SER A 37 9.69 -9.92 -7.69
C SER A 37 8.93 -10.46 -6.47
N GLY A 38 7.82 -11.18 -6.67
CA GLY A 38 7.09 -11.87 -5.60
C GLY A 38 6.02 -11.03 -4.90
N ALA A 39 5.65 -9.85 -5.43
CA ALA A 39 4.51 -9.10 -4.91
C ALA A 39 3.20 -9.88 -5.14
N THR A 40 2.31 -9.81 -4.15
CA THR A 40 0.96 -10.40 -4.22
C THR A 40 -0.06 -9.45 -4.82
N HIS A 41 0.20 -8.15 -4.70
CA HIS A 41 -0.67 -7.08 -5.16
C HIS A 41 0.16 -5.98 -5.81
N VAL A 42 -0.47 -5.27 -6.76
CA VAL A 42 -0.02 -3.96 -7.23
C VAL A 42 -1.06 -2.91 -6.90
N LYS A 43 -0.61 -1.71 -6.54
CA LYS A 43 -1.49 -0.60 -6.24
C LYS A 43 -1.13 0.61 -7.09
N PHE A 44 -2.16 1.29 -7.55
CA PHE A 44 -2.11 2.60 -8.21
C PHE A 44 -2.90 3.61 -7.39
N GLN A 45 -3.01 4.83 -7.90
CA GLN A 45 -3.72 5.92 -7.24
C GLN A 45 -4.63 6.61 -8.25
N MET A 46 -5.90 6.78 -7.89
CA MET A 46 -6.88 7.56 -8.68
C MET A 46 -7.14 8.88 -7.98
N TRP A 47 -6.41 9.88 -8.40
CA TRP A 47 -6.53 11.29 -7.97
C TRP A 47 -6.60 12.18 -9.20
N ARG A 48 -7.08 13.42 -9.01
CA ARG A 48 -7.01 14.49 -9.99
C ARG A 48 -5.97 15.48 -9.51
N ALA A 49 -5.05 15.89 -10.36
CA ALA A 49 -3.93 16.77 -9.97
C ALA A 49 -4.43 18.07 -9.35
N GLU A 50 -5.46 18.66 -9.95
CA GLU A 50 -6.05 19.93 -9.51
C GLU A 50 -6.67 19.84 -8.11
N ASP A 51 -7.07 18.67 -7.65
CA ASP A 51 -7.72 18.48 -6.33
C ASP A 51 -6.70 18.38 -5.19
N ILE A 52 -5.42 18.11 -5.51
CA ILE A 52 -4.41 17.73 -4.52
C ILE A 52 -3.16 18.61 -4.57
N TYR A 53 -2.80 19.08 -5.76
CA TYR A 53 -1.56 19.81 -6.00
C TYR A 53 -1.83 21.21 -6.56
N GLU A 54 -0.97 22.15 -6.22
CA GLU A 54 -1.00 23.49 -6.83
C GLU A 54 -0.41 23.44 -8.24
N THR A 55 -1.00 24.16 -9.18
CA THR A 55 -0.50 24.24 -10.57
C THR A 55 0.90 24.87 -10.69
N THR A 56 1.36 25.49 -9.61
CA THR A 56 2.71 26.07 -9.46
C THR A 56 3.74 25.08 -8.93
N ASP A 57 3.33 23.84 -8.63
CA ASP A 57 4.25 22.80 -8.17
C ASP A 57 5.35 22.57 -9.24
N PRO A 58 6.63 22.49 -8.86
CA PRO A 58 7.72 22.24 -9.80
C PRO A 58 7.55 20.95 -10.61
N ASP A 59 6.88 19.94 -10.04
CA ASP A 59 6.64 18.65 -10.67
C ASP A 59 5.25 18.56 -11.35
N TRP A 60 4.51 19.69 -11.48
CA TRP A 60 3.14 19.72 -11.98
C TRP A 60 2.92 18.94 -13.27
N GLU A 61 3.77 19.13 -14.28
CA GLU A 61 3.64 18.43 -15.56
C GLU A 61 3.76 16.91 -15.41
N GLN A 62 4.68 16.46 -14.54
CA GLN A 62 4.86 15.03 -14.26
C GLN A 62 3.70 14.47 -13.43
N ILE A 63 3.24 15.23 -12.44
CA ILE A 63 2.07 14.91 -11.64
C ILE A 63 0.85 14.77 -12.56
N LYS A 64 0.54 15.80 -13.34
CA LYS A 64 -0.61 15.81 -14.25
C LYS A 64 -0.58 14.66 -15.25
N LYS A 65 0.60 14.36 -15.81
CA LYS A 65 0.79 13.25 -16.72
C LYS A 65 0.52 11.88 -16.06
N SER A 66 0.74 11.78 -14.74
CA SER A 66 0.60 10.53 -13.97
C SER A 66 -0.83 10.31 -13.43
N GLU A 67 -1.79 11.15 -13.76
CA GLU A 67 -3.20 10.89 -13.46
C GLU A 67 -3.67 9.60 -14.13
N LEU A 68 -4.33 8.76 -13.37
CA LEU A 68 -4.85 7.50 -13.85
C LEU A 68 -6.27 7.68 -14.38
N SER A 69 -6.43 7.77 -15.72
CA SER A 69 -7.76 7.79 -16.34
C SER A 69 -8.46 6.44 -16.24
N GLU A 70 -9.78 6.45 -16.40
CA GLU A 70 -10.60 5.22 -16.37
C GLU A 70 -10.18 4.23 -17.46
N GLU A 71 -9.91 4.69 -18.68
CA GLU A 71 -9.50 3.85 -19.81
C GLU A 71 -8.16 3.17 -19.51
N VAL A 72 -7.21 3.92 -18.98
CA VAL A 72 -5.88 3.39 -18.61
C VAL A 72 -5.99 2.40 -17.45
N ALA A 73 -6.83 2.71 -16.45
CA ALA A 73 -7.06 1.81 -15.31
C ALA A 73 -7.64 0.47 -15.75
N VAL A 74 -8.62 0.46 -16.71
CA VAL A 74 -9.15 -0.77 -17.32
C VAL A 74 -8.03 -1.59 -17.95
N GLU A 75 -7.16 -0.95 -18.72
CA GLU A 75 -6.10 -1.64 -19.45
C GLU A 75 -5.06 -2.25 -18.50
N LEU A 76 -4.62 -1.49 -17.48
CA LEU A 76 -3.68 -1.95 -16.47
C LEU A 76 -4.27 -3.07 -15.61
N LYS A 77 -5.54 -2.95 -15.20
CA LYS A 77 -6.22 -4.01 -14.46
C LYS A 77 -6.35 -5.30 -15.28
N ASN A 78 -6.79 -5.21 -16.53
CA ASN A 78 -6.89 -6.38 -17.40
C ASN A 78 -5.53 -7.06 -17.59
N TYR A 79 -4.45 -6.27 -17.68
CA TYR A 79 -3.12 -6.83 -17.74
C TYR A 79 -2.71 -7.54 -16.44
N ALA A 80 -3.00 -6.94 -15.27
CA ALA A 80 -2.76 -7.55 -13.97
C ALA A 80 -3.52 -8.87 -13.80
N ASP A 81 -4.80 -8.90 -14.17
CA ASP A 81 -5.64 -10.10 -14.15
C ASP A 81 -5.06 -11.21 -15.06
N LYS A 82 -4.65 -10.84 -16.27
CA LYS A 82 -4.05 -11.77 -17.24
C LYS A 82 -2.80 -12.47 -16.69
N ILE A 83 -1.97 -11.76 -15.95
CA ILE A 83 -0.74 -12.35 -15.38
C ILE A 83 -0.94 -12.89 -13.94
N GLY A 84 -2.12 -12.74 -13.37
CA GLY A 84 -2.49 -13.29 -12.07
C GLY A 84 -1.86 -12.56 -10.89
N ILE A 85 -1.87 -11.23 -10.89
CA ILE A 85 -1.54 -10.41 -9.73
C ILE A 85 -2.76 -9.55 -9.36
N LYS A 86 -3.04 -9.42 -8.06
CA LYS A 86 -4.16 -8.59 -7.60
C LYS A 86 -3.86 -7.11 -7.84
N TRP A 87 -4.88 -6.38 -8.29
CA TRP A 87 -4.79 -4.96 -8.60
C TRP A 87 -5.84 -4.17 -7.85
N PHE A 88 -5.48 -3.02 -7.30
CA PHE A 88 -6.41 -2.06 -6.68
C PHE A 88 -5.83 -0.65 -6.68
N CYS A 89 -6.63 0.34 -6.25
CA CYS A 89 -6.22 1.74 -6.18
C CYS A 89 -6.49 2.37 -4.83
N SER A 90 -5.69 3.39 -4.49
CA SER A 90 -6.11 4.43 -3.56
C SER A 90 -7.07 5.39 -4.26
N VAL A 91 -8.17 5.78 -3.60
CA VAL A 91 -9.18 6.67 -4.15
C VAL A 91 -9.16 8.02 -3.44
N PHE A 92 -9.35 9.10 -4.21
CA PHE A 92 -9.30 10.47 -3.71
C PHE A 92 -10.57 11.26 -4.04
N TYR A 93 -11.46 10.74 -4.87
CA TYR A 93 -12.74 11.35 -5.23
C TYR A 93 -13.83 10.27 -5.39
N PRO A 94 -15.11 10.59 -5.14
CA PRO A 94 -16.18 9.57 -5.06
C PRO A 94 -16.45 8.84 -6.37
N GLU A 95 -16.35 9.50 -7.54
CA GLU A 95 -16.60 8.86 -8.84
C GLU A 95 -15.56 7.76 -9.13
N ALA A 96 -14.32 7.90 -8.61
CA ALA A 96 -13.33 6.82 -8.71
C ALA A 96 -13.78 5.54 -7.99
N VAL A 97 -14.54 5.67 -6.90
CA VAL A 97 -15.08 4.51 -6.19
C VAL A 97 -16.12 3.78 -7.05
N ASP A 98 -17.08 4.51 -7.63
CA ASP A 98 -18.10 3.94 -8.50
C ASP A 98 -17.48 3.27 -9.73
N PHE A 99 -16.47 3.90 -10.32
CA PHE A 99 -15.72 3.33 -11.42
C PHE A 99 -15.00 2.03 -11.03
N LEU A 100 -14.29 2.00 -9.90
CA LEU A 100 -13.60 0.79 -9.43
C LEU A 100 -14.57 -0.33 -9.07
N GLU A 101 -15.78 0.00 -8.58
CA GLU A 101 -16.84 -0.99 -8.39
C GLU A 101 -17.26 -1.63 -9.72
N SER A 102 -17.33 -0.85 -10.82
CA SER A 102 -17.61 -1.39 -12.15
C SER A 102 -16.56 -2.38 -12.64
N LEU A 103 -15.30 -2.23 -12.18
CA LEU A 103 -14.19 -3.14 -12.44
C LEU A 103 -14.13 -4.33 -11.47
N ASN A 104 -15.06 -4.41 -10.53
CA ASN A 104 -15.14 -5.47 -9.53
C ASN A 104 -13.83 -5.66 -8.73
N VAL A 105 -13.20 -4.56 -8.28
CA VAL A 105 -12.04 -4.65 -7.38
C VAL A 105 -12.42 -5.33 -6.06
N GLU A 106 -11.49 -6.06 -5.45
CA GLU A 106 -11.74 -6.77 -4.18
C GLU A 106 -11.52 -5.87 -2.96
N ILE A 107 -10.72 -4.82 -3.11
CA ILE A 107 -10.18 -4.02 -2.01
C ILE A 107 -10.24 -2.54 -2.39
N HIS A 108 -10.65 -1.70 -1.45
CA HIS A 108 -10.47 -0.25 -1.53
C HIS A 108 -9.36 0.22 -0.58
N LYS A 109 -8.65 1.26 -0.98
CA LYS A 109 -7.65 1.94 -0.15
C LYS A 109 -8.01 3.42 -0.01
N ILE A 110 -8.05 3.89 1.23
CA ILE A 110 -8.17 5.31 1.57
C ILE A 110 -6.78 5.80 1.96
N ALA A 111 -6.26 6.75 1.18
CA ALA A 111 -4.96 7.37 1.44
C ALA A 111 -4.98 8.22 2.73
N SER A 112 -3.81 8.51 3.29
CA SER A 112 -3.73 9.25 4.56
C SER A 112 -4.26 10.69 4.47
N TRP A 113 -4.17 11.34 3.31
CA TRP A 113 -4.75 12.66 3.07
C TRP A 113 -6.27 12.64 3.09
N THR A 114 -6.87 11.67 2.40
CA THR A 114 -8.32 11.45 2.40
C THR A 114 -8.81 11.08 3.80
N ALA A 115 -8.12 10.16 4.49
CA ALA A 115 -8.47 9.76 5.86
C ALA A 115 -8.40 10.91 6.87
N ALA A 116 -7.48 11.86 6.66
CA ALA A 116 -7.31 13.06 7.47
C ALA A 116 -8.23 14.23 7.07
N LEU A 117 -9.10 14.04 6.08
CA LEU A 117 -10.02 15.06 5.55
C LEU A 117 -9.29 16.32 5.04
N LYS A 118 -8.18 16.15 4.33
CA LYS A 118 -7.30 17.24 3.90
C LYS A 118 -7.57 17.78 2.49
N HIS A 119 -8.53 17.24 1.78
CA HIS A 119 -9.00 17.76 0.48
C HIS A 119 -10.52 17.75 0.41
N ASP A 120 -11.09 18.52 -0.51
CA ASP A 120 -12.51 18.82 -0.55
C ASP A 120 -13.43 17.60 -0.67
N PHE A 121 -13.03 16.58 -1.42
CA PHE A 121 -13.82 15.36 -1.64
C PHE A 121 -13.60 14.26 -0.61
N SER A 122 -12.83 14.52 0.46
CA SER A 122 -12.44 13.46 1.42
C SER A 122 -13.62 12.76 2.06
N LYS A 123 -14.64 13.50 2.52
CA LYS A 123 -15.81 12.93 3.21
C LYS A 123 -16.67 12.12 2.26
N GLU A 124 -16.95 12.67 1.09
CA GLU A 124 -17.74 12.05 0.03
C GLU A 124 -17.08 10.75 -0.45
N THR A 125 -15.76 10.77 -0.62
CA THR A 125 -14.98 9.58 -0.99
C THR A 125 -15.05 8.50 0.09
N ILE A 126 -14.84 8.86 1.35
CA ILE A 126 -14.94 7.92 2.47
C ILE A 126 -16.35 7.32 2.55
N HIS A 127 -17.38 8.16 2.39
CA HIS A 127 -18.77 7.72 2.36
C HIS A 127 -19.04 6.77 1.19
N ALA A 128 -18.59 7.09 -0.03
CA ALA A 128 -18.73 6.22 -1.19
C ALA A 128 -18.06 4.86 -0.94
N VAL A 129 -16.83 4.82 -0.44
CA VAL A 129 -16.13 3.58 -0.09
C VAL A 129 -16.91 2.78 0.95
N SER A 130 -17.45 3.40 2.00
CA SER A 130 -18.21 2.70 3.03
C SER A 130 -19.46 2.01 2.50
N LYS A 131 -20.08 2.53 1.43
CA LYS A 131 -21.27 1.92 0.77
C LYS A 131 -20.95 0.66 0.00
N THR A 132 -19.71 0.46 -0.44
CA THR A 132 -19.31 -0.73 -1.20
C THR A 132 -19.35 -2.02 -0.39
N LYS A 133 -19.24 -1.93 0.95
CA LYS A 133 -19.14 -3.06 1.89
C LYS A 133 -17.94 -3.98 1.63
N LYS A 134 -17.01 -3.57 0.78
CA LYS A 134 -15.79 -4.32 0.48
C LYS A 134 -14.72 -4.10 1.55
N LYS A 135 -13.72 -4.98 1.57
CA LYS A 135 -12.55 -4.82 2.42
C LYS A 135 -11.88 -3.49 2.14
N THR A 136 -11.67 -2.70 3.19
CA THR A 136 -11.10 -1.35 3.06
C THR A 136 -9.86 -1.21 3.93
N PHE A 137 -8.79 -0.67 3.36
CA PHE A 137 -7.60 -0.26 4.08
C PHE A 137 -7.58 1.26 4.24
N ILE A 138 -7.31 1.75 5.45
CA ILE A 138 -7.36 3.17 5.80
C ILE A 138 -6.01 3.60 6.36
N SER A 139 -5.25 4.41 5.63
CA SER A 139 -3.96 4.95 6.07
C SER A 139 -4.14 6.03 7.13
N ILE A 140 -3.31 5.99 8.19
CA ILE A 140 -3.43 6.87 9.35
C ILE A 140 -2.29 7.87 9.53
N GLY A 141 -1.38 7.99 8.55
CA GLY A 141 -0.14 8.79 8.67
C GLY A 141 -0.32 10.28 8.89
N ASN A 142 -1.39 10.87 8.39
CA ASN A 142 -1.75 12.28 8.60
C ASN A 142 -2.73 12.51 9.77
N GLY A 143 -2.92 11.47 10.59
CA GLY A 143 -3.98 11.43 11.56
C GLY A 143 -5.30 10.92 10.97
N VAL A 144 -6.22 10.54 11.83
CA VAL A 144 -7.54 10.06 11.44
C VAL A 144 -8.55 10.38 12.52
N ASN A 145 -9.72 10.84 12.13
CA ASN A 145 -10.85 10.94 13.05
C ASN A 145 -11.47 9.54 13.23
N LYS A 146 -10.99 8.79 14.23
CA LYS A 146 -11.43 7.41 14.45
C LYS A 146 -12.93 7.30 14.63
N LYS A 147 -13.54 8.21 15.41
CA LYS A 147 -15.00 8.21 15.63
C LYS A 147 -15.79 8.41 14.34
N PHE A 148 -15.32 9.27 13.45
CA PHE A 148 -15.92 9.45 12.13
C PHE A 148 -15.80 8.16 11.30
N MET A 149 -14.61 7.53 11.26
CA MET A 149 -14.42 6.28 10.54
C MET A 149 -15.24 5.13 11.10
N GLU A 150 -15.30 4.99 12.44
CA GLU A 150 -16.14 3.98 13.09
C GLU A 150 -17.62 4.13 12.72
N ASN A 151 -18.14 5.35 12.66
CA ASN A 151 -19.51 5.59 12.24
C ASN A 151 -19.74 5.26 10.75
N GLU A 152 -18.83 5.68 9.86
CA GLU A 152 -18.93 5.42 8.41
C GLU A 152 -18.80 3.92 8.07
N PHE A 153 -17.96 3.20 8.79
CA PHE A 153 -17.64 1.80 8.55
C PHE A 153 -18.24 0.82 9.58
N GLU A 154 -19.27 1.21 10.33
CA GLU A 154 -19.86 0.42 11.43
C GLU A 154 -20.15 -1.05 11.05
N ASN A 155 -20.58 -1.29 9.81
CA ASN A 155 -20.92 -2.63 9.31
C ASN A 155 -19.99 -3.11 8.19
N ASN A 156 -18.77 -2.62 8.16
CA ASN A 156 -17.81 -2.93 7.10
C ASN A 156 -16.58 -3.64 7.67
N THR A 157 -15.93 -4.44 6.82
CA THR A 157 -14.59 -4.96 7.12
C THR A 157 -13.55 -3.93 6.72
N TYR A 158 -12.93 -3.27 7.70
CA TYR A 158 -11.83 -2.35 7.44
C TYR A 158 -10.64 -2.61 8.36
N GLN A 159 -9.48 -2.11 7.96
CA GLN A 159 -8.24 -2.24 8.71
C GLN A 159 -7.43 -0.96 8.58
N TYR A 160 -6.93 -0.46 9.69
CA TYR A 160 -5.99 0.65 9.66
C TYR A 160 -4.63 0.22 9.11
N THR A 161 -4.04 1.10 8.31
CA THR A 161 -2.70 0.95 7.75
C THR A 161 -1.80 1.98 8.43
N TYR A 162 -0.83 1.50 9.21
CA TYR A 162 0.18 2.40 9.75
C TYR A 162 1.06 2.92 8.62
N CYS A 163 1.32 4.21 8.62
CA CYS A 163 2.34 4.88 7.78
C CYS A 163 2.80 6.15 8.48
N VAL A 164 3.95 6.65 8.08
CA VAL A 164 4.41 8.01 8.40
C VAL A 164 4.30 8.83 7.12
N ALA A 165 3.67 10.01 7.20
CA ALA A 165 3.41 10.85 6.02
C ALA A 165 4.57 11.81 5.73
N ASN A 166 5.80 11.29 5.78
CA ASN A 166 7.02 11.95 5.34
C ASN A 166 7.64 11.13 4.20
N TYR A 167 8.15 11.78 3.17
CA TYR A 167 8.61 11.16 1.94
C TYR A 167 9.98 11.69 1.52
N PRO A 168 11.11 11.00 1.83
CA PRO A 168 11.18 9.73 2.60
C PRO A 168 10.93 9.89 4.09
N THR A 169 10.48 8.80 4.73
CA THR A 169 10.44 8.69 6.19
C THR A 169 11.83 8.32 6.72
N LEU A 170 12.30 8.99 7.76
CA LEU A 170 13.52 8.57 8.46
C LEU A 170 13.21 7.38 9.39
N ASP A 171 14.13 6.42 9.53
CA ASP A 171 13.94 5.22 10.36
C ASP A 171 13.56 5.55 11.82
N LYS A 172 14.14 6.64 12.37
CA LYS A 172 13.84 7.14 13.73
C LYS A 172 12.42 7.70 13.92
N GLU A 173 11.70 7.99 12.83
CA GLU A 173 10.33 8.49 12.87
C GLU A 173 9.29 7.38 13.00
N ILE A 174 9.73 6.11 12.86
CA ILE A 174 8.87 4.95 13.06
C ILE A 174 8.54 4.79 14.55
N ASN A 175 7.27 4.98 14.89
CA ASN A 175 6.78 4.63 16.22
C ASN A 175 6.44 3.14 16.26
N TRP A 176 7.39 2.32 16.69
CA TRP A 176 7.25 0.86 16.75
C TRP A 176 6.06 0.40 17.59
N ASN A 177 5.75 1.10 18.70
CA ASN A 177 4.61 0.75 19.54
C ASN A 177 3.27 0.94 18.81
N GLU A 178 3.14 1.96 17.97
CA GLU A 178 1.94 2.17 17.16
C GLU A 178 1.94 1.27 15.92
N LEU A 179 3.08 1.09 15.26
CA LEU A 179 3.20 0.21 14.10
C LEU A 179 2.76 -1.22 14.45
N LEU A 180 3.24 -1.77 15.58
CA LEU A 180 2.96 -3.14 15.98
C LEU A 180 1.50 -3.40 16.42
N LYS A 181 0.70 -2.36 16.66
CA LYS A 181 -0.75 -2.49 16.85
C LYS A 181 -1.51 -2.77 15.54
N ASN A 182 -0.87 -2.57 14.41
CA ASN A 182 -1.46 -2.73 13.09
C ASN A 182 -0.85 -3.95 12.37
N ASP A 183 -1.63 -4.63 11.56
CA ASP A 183 -1.18 -5.76 10.72
C ASP A 183 -0.92 -5.32 9.28
N PHE A 184 -1.03 -4.02 9.02
CA PHE A 184 -0.69 -3.41 7.74
C PHE A 184 0.24 -2.21 7.92
N PHE A 185 1.39 -2.28 7.27
CA PHE A 185 2.40 -1.22 7.22
C PHE A 185 2.59 -0.73 5.77
N SER A 186 2.34 0.56 5.53
CA SER A 186 2.72 1.27 4.30
C SER A 186 4.01 2.04 4.59
N ASP A 187 5.11 1.53 4.06
CA ASP A 187 6.45 1.97 4.40
C ASP A 187 7.02 2.96 3.37
N HIS A 188 7.45 4.13 3.87
CA HIS A 188 8.11 5.17 3.09
C HIS A 188 9.58 5.39 3.50
N THR A 189 10.17 4.49 4.30
CA THR A 189 11.60 4.54 4.62
C THR A 189 12.45 4.14 3.43
N LEU A 190 13.73 4.48 3.43
CA LEU A 190 14.65 4.04 2.39
C LEU A 190 15.04 2.56 2.60
N GLY A 191 15.16 1.82 1.50
CA GLY A 191 15.55 0.42 1.52
C GLY A 191 14.50 -0.53 2.09
N ILE A 192 14.94 -1.68 2.63
CA ILE A 192 14.07 -2.82 2.96
C ILE A 192 14.19 -3.30 4.41
N ILE A 193 15.02 -2.66 5.24
CA ILE A 193 15.30 -3.13 6.61
C ILE A 193 14.08 -2.99 7.51
N ILE A 194 13.39 -1.84 7.45
CA ILE A 194 12.25 -1.56 8.33
C ILE A 194 11.07 -2.51 8.06
N PRO A 195 10.62 -2.74 6.80
CA PRO A 195 9.53 -3.69 6.56
C PRO A 195 9.90 -5.13 6.90
N ILE A 196 11.16 -5.56 6.73
CA ILE A 196 11.60 -6.89 7.18
C ILE A 196 11.57 -6.98 8.71
N THR A 197 12.03 -5.95 9.41
CA THR A 197 11.97 -5.89 10.89
C THR A 197 10.53 -5.97 11.40
N PHE A 198 9.59 -5.23 10.76
CA PHE A 198 8.17 -5.32 11.07
C PHE A 198 7.65 -6.76 10.93
N MET A 199 7.98 -7.44 9.83
CA MET A 199 7.59 -8.83 9.60
C MET A 199 8.10 -9.77 10.68
N ILE A 200 9.38 -9.64 11.09
CA ILE A 200 10.00 -10.45 12.16
C ILE A 200 9.23 -10.27 13.48
N LEU A 201 8.97 -9.01 13.87
CA LEU A 201 8.29 -8.69 15.12
C LEU A 201 6.85 -9.19 15.12
N LYS A 202 6.13 -9.07 14.01
CA LYS A 202 4.76 -9.59 13.86
C LYS A 202 4.72 -11.11 13.90
N LYS A 203 5.69 -11.77 13.26
CA LYS A 203 5.81 -13.23 13.33
C LYS A 203 6.10 -13.71 14.75
N SER A 204 7.02 -13.05 15.46
CA SER A 204 7.36 -13.36 16.85
C SER A 204 6.19 -13.18 17.81
N SER A 205 5.24 -12.27 17.50
CA SER A 205 4.01 -12.08 18.28
C SER A 205 2.89 -13.07 17.94
N GLY A 206 3.12 -14.01 17.02
CA GLY A 206 2.12 -15.00 16.60
C GLY A 206 1.05 -14.46 15.66
N CYS A 207 1.31 -13.35 14.96
CA CYS A 207 0.40 -12.82 13.96
C CYS A 207 0.21 -13.80 12.80
N ASN A 208 -1.01 -13.94 12.30
CA ASN A 208 -1.34 -14.92 11.24
C ASN A 208 -1.28 -14.31 9.83
N GLU A 209 -1.53 -13.02 9.68
CA GLU A 209 -1.55 -12.33 8.38
C GLU A 209 -1.10 -10.89 8.53
N ILE A 210 -0.20 -10.45 7.64
CA ILE A 210 0.23 -9.06 7.53
C ILE A 210 0.20 -8.57 6.09
N PHE A 211 0.18 -7.24 5.95
CA PHE A 211 0.34 -6.52 4.69
C PHE A 211 1.52 -5.57 4.80
N ILE A 212 2.40 -5.58 3.81
CA ILE A 212 3.50 -4.65 3.65
C ILE A 212 3.35 -3.96 2.30
N GLU A 213 3.21 -2.66 2.30
CA GLU A 213 3.14 -1.81 1.10
C GLU A 213 4.44 -1.03 0.98
N LYS A 214 5.02 -1.04 -0.22
CA LYS A 214 6.26 -0.33 -0.52
C LYS A 214 6.18 0.28 -1.91
N HIS A 215 6.57 1.55 -2.04
CA HIS A 215 6.71 2.19 -3.34
C HIS A 215 7.83 1.53 -4.15
N VAL A 216 7.56 1.30 -5.44
CA VAL A 216 8.49 0.63 -6.35
C VAL A 216 8.76 1.46 -7.60
N LYS A 217 9.97 1.34 -8.15
CA LYS A 217 10.40 2.06 -9.35
C LYS A 217 11.25 1.21 -10.28
N MET A 218 11.34 1.62 -11.54
CA MET A 218 12.44 1.20 -12.41
C MET A 218 13.72 1.96 -12.02
N ASP A 219 14.88 1.39 -12.34
CA ASP A 219 16.19 1.96 -11.94
C ASP A 219 16.37 3.43 -12.34
N ASN A 220 15.83 3.81 -13.49
CA ASN A 220 15.94 5.17 -14.04
C ASN A 220 14.64 5.98 -13.91
N SER A 221 13.75 5.62 -12.98
CA SER A 221 12.52 6.38 -12.76
C SER A 221 12.82 7.78 -12.24
N ILE A 222 12.07 8.73 -12.75
CA ILE A 222 12.02 10.12 -12.30
C ILE A 222 10.60 10.44 -11.88
N GLY A 223 10.43 11.40 -10.99
CA GLY A 223 9.12 11.85 -10.51
C GLY A 223 9.01 11.83 -9.00
N PRO A 224 7.91 12.37 -8.46
CA PRO A 224 7.78 12.66 -7.03
C PRO A 224 7.90 11.42 -6.13
N ASP A 225 7.44 10.25 -6.59
CA ASP A 225 7.51 9.02 -5.79
C ASP A 225 8.85 8.28 -5.92
N SER A 226 9.72 8.67 -6.86
CA SER A 226 10.93 7.90 -7.16
C SER A 226 11.98 7.94 -6.06
N GLU A 227 12.06 9.03 -5.31
CA GLU A 227 13.13 9.27 -4.33
C GLU A 227 13.08 8.27 -3.16
N PHE A 228 11.87 7.91 -2.70
CA PHE A 228 11.67 6.98 -1.58
C PHE A 228 11.22 5.57 -2.02
N SER A 229 11.15 5.33 -3.33
CA SER A 229 10.80 4.02 -3.90
C SER A 229 12.01 3.09 -3.94
N ILE A 230 11.76 1.80 -3.73
CA ILE A 230 12.76 0.75 -3.95
C ILE A 230 12.72 0.26 -5.41
N THR A 231 13.85 -0.27 -5.89
CA THR A 231 13.93 -0.95 -7.18
C THR A 231 13.25 -2.32 -7.13
N PHE A 232 12.96 -2.92 -8.29
CA PHE A 232 12.40 -4.28 -8.33
C PHE A 232 13.40 -5.35 -7.86
N ASP A 233 14.70 -5.12 -7.98
CA ASP A 233 15.71 -6.01 -7.41
C ASP A 233 15.70 -5.94 -5.87
N GLU A 234 15.55 -4.76 -5.29
CA GLU A 234 15.37 -4.61 -3.84
C GLU A 234 14.05 -5.23 -3.37
N LEU A 235 12.96 -5.08 -4.13
CA LEU A 235 11.68 -5.74 -3.84
C LEU A 235 11.84 -7.27 -3.84
N GLN A 236 12.54 -7.82 -4.82
CA GLN A 236 12.81 -9.25 -4.90
C GLN A 236 13.65 -9.74 -3.72
N ASN A 237 14.69 -8.98 -3.33
CA ASN A 237 15.50 -9.30 -2.15
C ASN A 237 14.63 -9.27 -0.89
N MET A 238 13.79 -8.25 -0.72
CA MET A 238 12.85 -8.15 0.42
C MET A 238 11.91 -9.35 0.47
N THR A 239 11.29 -9.72 -0.65
CA THR A 239 10.36 -10.86 -0.69
C THR A 239 11.05 -12.20 -0.42
N ASN A 240 12.26 -12.38 -0.94
CA ASN A 240 13.06 -13.58 -0.68
C ASN A 240 13.45 -13.69 0.81
N ASP A 241 13.91 -12.61 1.43
CA ASP A 241 14.28 -12.59 2.85
C ASP A 241 13.04 -12.81 3.74
N ILE A 242 11.90 -12.17 3.43
CA ILE A 242 10.62 -12.39 4.13
C ILE A 242 10.22 -13.86 4.05
N ASN A 243 10.28 -14.49 2.89
CA ASN A 243 9.93 -15.90 2.71
C ASN A 243 10.87 -16.81 3.52
N ARG A 244 12.19 -16.58 3.47
CA ARG A 244 13.16 -17.33 4.28
C ARG A 244 12.90 -17.20 5.77
N ILE A 245 12.68 -15.98 6.27
CA ILE A 245 12.37 -15.73 7.69
C ILE A 245 11.02 -16.39 8.06
N ASN A 246 10.04 -16.36 7.16
CA ASN A 246 8.74 -16.98 7.41
C ASN A 246 8.84 -18.51 7.55
N ASP A 247 9.82 -19.13 6.90
CA ASP A 247 10.13 -20.55 7.04
C ASP A 247 10.87 -20.92 8.34
N LEU A 248 11.47 -19.96 9.03
CA LEU A 248 12.16 -20.20 10.30
C LEU A 248 11.14 -20.48 11.41
N GLU A 249 11.40 -21.49 12.24
CA GLU A 249 10.74 -21.64 13.52
C GLU A 249 11.33 -20.64 14.49
N LEU A 250 10.72 -19.48 14.64
CA LEU A 250 11.04 -18.55 15.73
C LEU A 250 10.41 -19.14 17.00
N ASN A 251 11.10 -20.08 17.63
CA ASN A 251 10.74 -20.55 18.96
C ASN A 251 10.69 -19.35 19.90
N ASP A 252 9.69 -19.32 20.78
CA ASP A 252 9.41 -18.28 21.76
C ASP A 252 10.67 -17.56 22.27
N LEU A 253 11.04 -16.47 21.59
CA LEU A 253 12.05 -15.54 22.12
C LEU A 253 11.53 -14.82 23.37
N SER A 254 10.25 -14.95 23.67
CA SER A 254 9.59 -14.30 24.82
C SER A 254 9.83 -15.01 26.15
N THR A 255 10.31 -16.27 26.19
CA THR A 255 10.47 -17.03 27.43
C THR A 255 11.84 -16.93 28.06
N ASN A 256 12.86 -16.34 27.39
CA ASN A 256 14.24 -16.30 27.91
C ASN A 256 14.80 -14.90 28.20
N ILE A 257 13.96 -13.87 28.30
CA ILE A 257 14.43 -12.49 28.63
C ILE A 257 14.23 -12.14 30.12
N HIS A 258 13.79 -13.11 30.93
CA HIS A 258 13.56 -12.91 32.37
C HIS A 258 14.36 -13.88 33.28
N GLU A 259 15.57 -14.30 32.85
CA GLU A 259 16.56 -14.87 33.79
C GLU A 259 17.78 -13.99 33.93
#